data_6f7664a1193f30e29ae28bf51c4e97a8
#
_entry.id   6f7664a1193f30e29ae28bf51c4e97a8
#
_cell.length_a   1.000
_cell.length_b   1.000
_cell.length_c   1.000
_cell.angle_alpha   90.00
_cell.angle_beta   90.00
_cell.angle_gamma   90.00
#
_symmetry.space_group_name_H-M   'P 1'
#
loop_
_entity.id
_entity.type
_entity.pdbx_description
1 polymer ?
#
loop_
_entity_poly.entity_id
_entity_poly.type
_entity_poly.pdbx_seq_one_letter_code
_entity_poly.pdbx_strand_id
1 'polypeptide(L)'
;MNIGFIAHESKKKLLQNFCIAYRGILSKHQLYTTGTSGRLIEEATNLDVHKLHAGHVGGEQQMASMIEQNQMDLVIFHCGP
;
A
#
# COMPACT_ATOMS: atom_id res chain seq x y z
N MET A 1 -10.66 -2.26 8.48
CA MET A 1 -9.49 -3.18 8.48
C MET A 1 -8.23 -2.46 8.04
N ASN A 2 -7.09 -3.04 8.35
CA ASN A 2 -5.81 -2.53 7.93
C ASN A 2 -5.38 -3.28 6.67
N ILE A 3 -5.20 -2.55 5.58
CA ILE A 3 -4.85 -3.12 4.28
C ILE A 3 -3.48 -2.60 3.87
N GLY A 4 -2.55 -3.52 3.63
CA GLY A 4 -1.21 -3.18 3.17
C GLY A 4 -1.06 -3.40 1.68
N PHE A 5 -0.32 -2.52 1.03
CA PHE A 5 0.00 -2.65 -0.40
C PHE A 5 1.51 -2.67 -0.57
N ILE A 6 2.00 -3.63 -1.34
CA ILE A 6 3.40 -3.72 -1.73
C ILE A 6 3.45 -3.86 -3.24
N ALA A 7 4.13 -2.96 -3.91
CA ALA A 7 4.19 -2.98 -5.37
C ALA A 7 5.63 -2.84 -5.85
N HIS A 8 6.00 -3.72 -6.79
CA HIS A 8 7.23 -3.56 -7.53
C HIS A 8 7.18 -2.26 -8.33
N GLU A 9 8.33 -1.65 -8.58
CA GLU A 9 8.41 -0.36 -9.30
C GLU A 9 7.64 -0.38 -10.60
N SER A 10 7.73 -1.48 -11.35
CA SER A 10 7.05 -1.62 -12.64
C SER A 10 5.53 -1.75 -12.52
N LYS A 11 5.01 -1.96 -11.31
CA LYS A 11 3.58 -2.20 -11.07
C LYS A 11 2.90 -1.07 -10.31
N LYS A 12 3.58 0.02 -10.06
CA LYS A 12 3.00 1.14 -9.30
C LYS A 12 1.81 1.75 -10.00
N LYS A 13 1.82 1.82 -11.33
CA LYS A 13 0.68 2.32 -12.09
C LYS A 13 -0.52 1.41 -11.96
N LEU A 14 -0.30 0.10 -11.96
CA LEU A 14 -1.38 -0.87 -11.74
C LEU A 14 -1.98 -0.73 -10.35
N LEU A 15 -1.13 -0.56 -9.34
CA LEU A 15 -1.60 -0.33 -7.99
C LEU A 15 -2.44 0.94 -7.91
N GLN A 16 -1.99 2.01 -8.54
CA GLN A 16 -2.73 3.27 -8.57
C GLN A 16 -4.10 3.07 -9.19
N ASN A 17 -4.17 2.38 -10.34
CA ASN A 17 -5.43 2.10 -11.03
C ASN A 17 -6.36 1.24 -10.19
N PHE A 18 -5.81 0.25 -9.49
CA PHE A 18 -6.58 -0.58 -8.57
C PHE A 18 -7.23 0.27 -7.49
N CYS A 19 -6.46 1.15 -6.88
CA CYS A 19 -6.96 2.00 -5.80
C CYS A 19 -8.02 2.99 -6.30
N ILE A 20 -7.89 3.49 -7.52
CA ILE A 20 -8.90 4.33 -8.15
C ILE A 20 -10.20 3.55 -8.30
N ALA A 21 -10.10 2.34 -8.84
CA ALA A 21 -11.28 1.50 -9.11
C ALA A 21 -12.03 1.15 -7.82
N TYR A 22 -11.30 0.90 -6.73
CA TYR A 22 -11.89 0.48 -5.47
C TYR A 22 -11.92 1.58 -4.41
N ARG A 23 -11.81 2.82 -4.82
CA ARG A 23 -11.73 3.97 -3.93
C ARG A 23 -12.84 4.00 -2.88
N GLY A 24 -14.05 3.73 -3.28
CA GLY A 24 -15.20 3.76 -2.37
C GLY A 24 -15.09 2.75 -1.25
N ILE A 25 -14.64 1.54 -1.58
CA ILE A 25 -14.44 0.48 -0.59
C ILE A 25 -13.25 0.82 0.30
N LEU A 26 -12.14 1.24 -0.32
CA LEU A 26 -10.90 1.51 0.41
C LEU A 26 -11.03 2.68 1.37
N SER A 27 -11.92 3.62 1.10
CA SER A 27 -12.13 4.78 1.97
C SER A 27 -12.61 4.40 3.36
N LYS A 28 -13.10 3.19 3.53
CA LYS A 28 -13.60 2.69 4.82
C LYS A 28 -12.53 1.99 5.64
N HIS A 29 -11.32 1.89 5.13
CA HIS A 29 -10.25 1.10 5.75
C HIS A 29 -8.99 1.92 5.92
N GLN A 30 -8.07 1.42 6.75
CA GLN A 30 -6.76 2.03 6.94
C GLN A 30 -5.81 1.45 5.91
N LEU A 31 -5.16 2.30 5.13
CA LEU A 31 -4.29 1.87 4.05
C LEU A 31 -2.82 2.12 4.42
N TYR A 32 -1.98 1.15 4.12
CA TYR A 32 -0.55 1.20 4.39
C TYR A 32 0.21 0.81 3.13
N THR A 33 1.24 1.55 2.79
CA THR A 33 2.07 1.24 1.62
C THR A 33 3.55 1.39 1.92
N THR A 34 4.36 0.67 1.15
CA THR A 34 5.81 0.83 1.17
C THR A 34 6.26 1.74 0.04
N GLY A 35 7.41 2.37 0.19
CA GLY A 35 8.02 3.18 -0.85
C GLY A 35 7.22 4.43 -1.19
N THR A 36 7.27 4.83 -2.45
CA THR A 36 6.60 6.04 -2.93
C THR A 36 5.15 5.81 -3.36
N SER A 37 4.68 4.59 -3.27
CA SER A 37 3.32 4.22 -3.73
C SER A 37 2.23 4.97 -3.00
N GLY A 38 2.45 5.28 -1.71
CA GLY A 38 1.44 5.99 -0.93
C GLY A 38 1.10 7.35 -1.50
N ARG A 39 2.11 8.11 -1.94
CA ARG A 39 1.89 9.40 -2.55
C ARG A 39 1.09 9.29 -3.84
N LEU A 40 1.43 8.28 -4.66
CA LEU A 40 0.72 8.05 -5.92
C LEU A 40 -0.76 7.74 -5.68
N ILE A 41 -1.05 6.95 -4.66
CA ILE A 41 -2.42 6.62 -4.30
C ILE A 41 -3.16 7.86 -3.79
N GLU A 42 -2.53 8.63 -2.92
CA GLU A 42 -3.16 9.84 -2.38
C GLU A 42 -3.47 10.85 -3.47
N GLU A 43 -2.55 11.05 -4.41
CA GLU A 43 -2.74 12.00 -5.49
C GLU A 43 -3.88 11.59 -6.42
N ALA A 44 -4.04 10.29 -6.65
CA ALA A 44 -5.04 9.79 -7.58
C ALA A 44 -6.43 9.62 -6.95
N THR A 45 -6.50 9.36 -5.65
CA THR A 45 -7.74 8.96 -4.98
C THR A 45 -8.19 9.92 -3.88
N ASN A 46 -7.31 10.77 -3.41
CA ASN A 46 -7.55 11.64 -2.25
C ASN A 46 -7.76 10.87 -0.95
N LEU A 47 -7.35 9.60 -0.90
CA LEU A 47 -7.43 8.78 0.31
C LEU A 47 -6.21 9.03 1.18
N ASP A 48 -6.38 8.90 2.49
CA ASP A 48 -5.26 8.94 3.43
C ASP A 48 -4.54 7.61 3.43
N VAL A 49 -3.23 7.63 3.30
CA VAL A 49 -2.41 6.42 3.27
C VAL A 49 -1.27 6.57 4.26
N HIS A 50 -1.10 5.58 5.10
CA HIS A 50 0.05 5.51 6.01
C HIS A 50 1.27 5.04 5.21
N LYS A 51 2.25 5.93 5.05
CA LYS A 51 3.45 5.64 4.27
C LYS A 51 4.52 5.09 5.17
N LEU A 52 4.92 3.84 4.93
CA LEU A 52 6.02 3.21 5.62
C LEU A 52 7.32 3.69 5.00
N HIS A 53 8.45 3.34 5.61
CA HIS A 53 9.73 3.82 5.11
C HIS A 53 9.94 3.47 3.64
N ALA A 54 10.52 4.42 2.89
CA ALA A 54 10.70 4.26 1.47
C ALA A 54 11.74 3.20 1.12
N GLY A 55 11.46 2.47 0.07
CA GLY A 55 12.41 1.58 -0.57
C GLY A 55 12.90 0.45 0.30
N HIS A 56 14.15 0.08 0.07
CA HIS A 56 14.80 -1.03 0.75
C HIS A 56 15.25 -0.69 2.17
N VAL A 57 14.97 0.51 2.63
CA VAL A 57 15.44 0.98 3.94
C VAL A 57 14.32 0.82 4.97
N GLY A 58 13.81 -0.38 5.12
CA GLY A 58 12.93 -0.71 6.23
C GLY A 58 11.44 -0.74 5.96
N GLY A 59 10.98 -0.30 4.77
CA GLY A 59 9.54 -0.31 4.46
C GLY A 59 8.95 -1.70 4.44
N GLU A 60 9.60 -2.62 3.74
CA GLU A 60 9.14 -4.01 3.68
C GLU A 60 9.30 -4.71 5.02
N GLN A 61 10.38 -4.41 5.75
CA GLN A 61 10.59 -4.96 7.09
C GLN A 61 9.53 -4.46 8.05
N GLN A 62 9.16 -3.20 7.95
CA GLN A 62 8.11 -2.62 8.76
C GLN A 62 6.77 -3.29 8.46
N MET A 63 6.46 -3.51 7.19
CA MET A 63 5.26 -4.22 6.79
C MET A 63 5.25 -5.65 7.33
N ALA A 64 6.37 -6.36 7.21
CA ALA A 64 6.51 -7.72 7.72
C ALA A 64 6.29 -7.78 9.22
N SER A 65 6.83 -6.82 9.96
CA SER A 65 6.62 -6.75 11.41
C SER A 65 5.16 -6.55 11.76
N MET A 66 4.46 -5.70 11.01
CA MET A 66 3.03 -5.48 11.24
C MET A 66 2.22 -6.74 10.96
N ILE A 67 2.61 -7.51 9.95
CA ILE A 67 1.96 -8.79 9.64
C ILE A 67 2.18 -9.77 10.79
N GLU A 68 3.42 -9.90 11.27
CA GLU A 68 3.75 -10.79 12.38
C GLU A 68 3.00 -10.46 13.65
N GLN A 69 2.76 -9.16 13.88
CA GLN A 69 2.05 -8.70 15.06
C GLN A 69 0.52 -8.69 14.86
N ASN A 70 0.07 -9.28 13.75
CA ASN A 70 -1.35 -9.38 13.42
C ASN A 70 -2.03 -8.00 13.27
N GLN A 71 -1.27 -7.03 12.80
CA GLN A 71 -1.77 -5.66 12.61
C GLN A 71 -2.29 -5.40 11.20
N MET A 72 -2.07 -6.36 10.27
CA MET A 72 -2.58 -6.28 8.92
C MET A 72 -3.67 -7.32 8.72
N ASP A 73 -4.80 -6.90 8.19
CA ASP A 73 -5.90 -7.80 7.88
C ASP A 73 -5.79 -8.34 6.45
N LEU A 74 -5.18 -7.59 5.57
CA LEU A 74 -5.02 -7.95 4.17
C LEU A 74 -3.78 -7.29 3.61
N VAL A 75 -2.99 -8.04 2.84
CA VAL A 75 -1.85 -7.48 2.13
C VAL A 75 -1.97 -7.84 0.66
N ILE A 76 -1.90 -6.84 -0.18
CA ILE A 76 -2.03 -6.99 -1.63
C ILE A 76 -0.67 -6.72 -2.27
N PHE A 77 -0.18 -7.70 -3.02
CA PHE A 77 1.09 -7.61 -3.73
C PHE A 77 0.86 -7.41 -5.22
N HIS A 78 1.59 -6.44 -5.78
CA HIS A 78 1.69 -6.29 -7.22
C HIS A 78 3.13 -6.65 -7.59
N CYS A 79 3.34 -7.91 -7.94
CA CYS A 79 4.67 -8.45 -8.19
C CYS A 79 5.24 -7.97 -9.51
N GLY A 80 6.56 -7.81 -9.56
CA GLY A 80 7.25 -7.42 -10.77
C GLY A 80 7.33 -8.55 -11.80
N PRO A 81 7.79 -8.21 -12.98
CA PRO A 81 8.01 -9.20 -14.03
C PRO A 81 9.16 -10.12 -13.68
#